data_651a109d52aead4ac0c9969c5637ac86
#
_entry.id   651a109d52aead4ac0c9969c5637ac86
#
_cell.length_a   1.000
_cell.length_b   1.000
_cell.length_c   1.000
_cell.angle_alpha   90.00
_cell.angle_beta   90.00
_cell.angle_gamma   90.00
#
_symmetry.space_group_name_H-M   'P 1'
#
loop_
_entity.id
_entity.type
_entity.pdbx_description
1 polymer ?
#
loop_
_entity_poly.entity_id
_entity_poly.type
_entity_poly.pdbx_seq_one_letter_code
_entity_poly.pdbx_strand_id
1 'polypeptide(L)'
;MTNRWQRTDMPRGEEYDSRWHTLAEAGENIHGEADLVESLLAESGCTNVLDAGCGTGRVAIELAKRGVGVTGVDADAGMLGTARIKAPEIDWYEADLSDPTGIPNGTFDLILLAGNVMIFLEPGTEDRVLANMASRLTEGGLLVAGFSLRPGQLTCDRYDELTAAAGLAQVARWATWDRIPYTGGDYAVTVVCR
;
A
#
# COMPACT_ATOMS: atom_id res chain seq x y z
N MET A 1 17.51 -3.78 -7.96
CA MET A 1 17.05 -3.52 -9.35
C MET A 1 16.20 -2.26 -9.35
N THR A 2 16.15 -1.51 -10.46
CA THR A 2 15.38 -0.26 -10.53
C THR A 2 13.95 -0.59 -10.92
N ASN A 3 12.97 -0.35 -10.05
CA ASN A 3 11.56 -0.61 -10.32
C ASN A 3 10.95 0.41 -11.31
N ARG A 4 9.69 0.21 -11.74
CA ARG A 4 9.03 1.13 -12.69
C ARG A 4 8.91 2.54 -12.14
N TRP A 5 8.61 2.70 -10.84
CA TRP A 5 8.49 4.01 -10.19
C TRP A 5 9.78 4.83 -10.37
N GLN A 6 10.93 4.25 -10.07
CA GLN A 6 12.23 4.91 -10.16
C GLN A 6 12.60 5.35 -11.60
N ARG A 7 11.95 4.77 -12.62
CA ARG A 7 12.12 5.13 -14.04
C ARG A 7 11.12 6.17 -14.52
N THR A 8 10.18 6.61 -13.69
CA THR A 8 9.22 7.65 -14.06
C THR A 8 9.78 9.04 -13.80
N ASP A 9 9.33 10.02 -14.60
CA ASP A 9 9.57 11.46 -14.35
C ASP A 9 8.51 12.06 -13.39
N MET A 10 7.87 11.22 -12.58
CA MET A 10 6.90 11.67 -11.59
C MET A 10 7.59 12.54 -10.54
N PRO A 11 6.91 13.58 -10.03
CA PRO A 11 7.42 14.40 -8.92
C PRO A 11 7.83 13.55 -7.71
N ARG A 12 8.78 14.06 -6.93
CA ARG A 12 9.26 13.42 -5.70
C ARG A 12 9.13 14.37 -4.51
N GLY A 13 9.06 13.79 -3.31
CA GLY A 13 9.07 14.56 -2.07
C GLY A 13 7.93 15.57 -1.98
N GLU A 14 8.26 16.83 -1.62
CA GLU A 14 7.26 17.89 -1.45
C GLU A 14 6.48 18.23 -2.72
N GLU A 15 7.10 18.12 -3.89
CA GLU A 15 6.41 18.35 -5.16
C GLU A 15 5.34 17.26 -5.41
N TYR A 16 5.61 16.02 -5.00
CA TYR A 16 4.60 14.96 -5.01
C TYR A 16 3.44 15.26 -4.04
N ASP A 17 3.75 15.79 -2.86
CA ASP A 17 2.76 16.13 -1.84
C ASP A 17 1.86 17.32 -2.24
N SER A 18 2.36 18.27 -3.07
CA SER A 18 1.60 19.45 -3.51
C SER A 18 0.25 19.11 -4.14
N ARG A 19 0.17 18.01 -4.85
CA ARG A 19 -1.05 17.48 -5.44
C ARG A 19 -2.11 17.15 -4.37
N TRP A 20 -1.70 16.57 -3.26
CA TRP A 20 -2.59 16.22 -2.16
C TRP A 20 -3.10 17.45 -1.43
N HIS A 21 -2.26 18.48 -1.27
CA HIS A 21 -2.67 19.76 -0.70
C HIS A 21 -3.76 20.41 -1.58
N THR A 22 -3.56 20.43 -2.89
CA THR A 22 -4.56 20.98 -3.83
C THR A 22 -5.89 20.23 -3.75
N LEU A 23 -5.89 18.91 -3.66
CA LEU A 23 -7.10 18.11 -3.50
C LEU A 23 -7.81 18.39 -2.16
N ALA A 24 -7.05 18.50 -1.07
CA ALA A 24 -7.60 18.84 0.24
C ALA A 24 -8.22 20.25 0.26
N GLU A 25 -7.57 21.25 -0.36
CA GLU A 25 -8.11 22.60 -0.52
C GLU A 25 -9.40 22.62 -1.37
N ALA A 26 -9.54 21.68 -2.31
CA ALA A 26 -10.76 21.49 -3.07
C ALA A 26 -11.88 20.76 -2.30
N GLY A 27 -11.63 20.35 -1.04
CA GLY A 27 -12.58 19.63 -0.22
C GLY A 27 -12.65 18.12 -0.48
N GLU A 28 -11.71 17.57 -1.25
CA GLU A 28 -11.63 16.13 -1.50
C GLU A 28 -11.10 15.37 -0.27
N ASN A 29 -11.64 14.19 -0.03
CA ASN A 29 -11.10 13.30 1.01
C ASN A 29 -9.77 12.68 0.54
N ILE A 30 -8.66 13.17 1.07
CA ILE A 30 -7.30 12.66 0.78
C ILE A 30 -6.88 11.51 1.70
N HIS A 31 -7.74 11.07 2.61
CA HIS A 31 -7.45 10.06 3.64
C HIS A 31 -8.29 8.78 3.49
N GLY A 32 -8.97 8.57 2.37
CA GLY A 32 -9.84 7.42 2.14
C GLY A 32 -9.15 6.06 2.38
N GLU A 33 -7.84 5.94 2.07
CA GLU A 33 -7.05 4.75 2.38
C GLU A 33 -6.93 4.52 3.90
N ALA A 34 -6.65 5.59 4.66
CA ALA A 34 -6.55 5.50 6.11
C ALA A 34 -7.91 5.21 6.76
N ASP A 35 -9.00 5.79 6.23
CA ASP A 35 -10.37 5.54 6.70
C ASP A 35 -10.74 4.07 6.54
N LEU A 36 -10.43 3.47 5.39
CA LEU A 36 -10.66 2.05 5.14
C LEU A 36 -9.83 1.17 6.09
N VAL A 37 -8.54 1.44 6.22
CA VAL A 37 -7.64 0.67 7.10
C VAL A 37 -8.12 0.72 8.53
N GLU A 38 -8.44 1.91 9.07
CA GLU A 38 -8.96 2.07 10.43
C GLU A 38 -10.25 1.25 10.66
N SER A 39 -11.16 1.28 9.68
CA SER A 39 -12.41 0.50 9.76
C SER A 39 -12.13 -1.03 9.78
N LEU A 40 -11.20 -1.53 8.96
CA LEU A 40 -10.83 -2.95 8.94
C LEU A 40 -10.15 -3.37 10.25
N LEU A 41 -9.28 -2.53 10.80
CA LEU A 41 -8.61 -2.79 12.09
C LEU A 41 -9.63 -2.80 13.26
N ALA A 42 -10.60 -1.89 13.25
CA ALA A 42 -11.66 -1.85 14.28
C ALA A 42 -12.51 -3.12 14.27
N GLU A 43 -12.77 -3.71 13.10
CA GLU A 43 -13.52 -4.95 12.94
C GLU A 43 -12.75 -6.17 13.49
N SER A 44 -11.41 -6.14 13.47
CA SER A 44 -10.51 -7.25 13.85
C SER A 44 -9.85 -7.08 15.22
N GLY A 45 -9.86 -5.88 15.81
CA GLY A 45 -9.14 -5.56 17.05
C GLY A 45 -7.63 -5.47 16.89
N CYS A 46 -7.15 -5.35 15.67
CA CYS A 46 -5.75 -5.29 15.28
C CYS A 46 -5.20 -3.85 15.28
N THR A 47 -3.88 -3.65 15.43
CA THR A 47 -3.29 -2.32 15.58
C THR A 47 -1.94 -2.13 14.89
N ASN A 48 -1.39 -3.14 14.23
CA ASN A 48 -0.05 -3.08 13.63
C ASN A 48 -0.11 -3.16 12.10
N VAL A 49 0.32 -2.09 11.44
CA VAL A 49 0.21 -1.92 9.98
C VAL A 49 1.57 -1.74 9.33
N LEU A 50 1.79 -2.40 8.19
CA LEU A 50 2.87 -2.10 7.25
C LEU A 50 2.30 -1.31 6.07
N ASP A 51 2.74 -0.06 5.88
CA ASP A 51 2.49 0.72 4.67
C ASP A 51 3.62 0.42 3.66
N ALA A 52 3.35 -0.51 2.75
CA ALA A 52 4.32 -1.03 1.79
C ALA A 52 4.24 -0.26 0.45
N GLY A 53 5.25 0.52 0.16
CA GLY A 53 5.25 1.55 -0.89
C GLY A 53 4.70 2.87 -0.35
N CYS A 54 5.12 3.24 0.87
CA CYS A 54 4.56 4.37 1.63
C CYS A 54 4.85 5.76 1.03
N GLY A 55 5.79 5.87 0.11
CA GLY A 55 6.18 7.14 -0.51
C GLY A 55 6.61 8.19 0.51
N THR A 56 5.96 9.36 0.47
CA THR A 56 6.18 10.46 1.43
C THR A 56 5.45 10.26 2.76
N GLY A 57 4.87 9.09 3.01
CA GLY A 57 4.25 8.70 4.28
C GLY A 57 2.82 9.24 4.48
N ARG A 58 2.11 9.71 3.46
CA ARG A 58 0.77 10.32 3.61
C ARG A 58 -0.19 9.44 4.41
N VAL A 59 -0.30 8.16 4.06
CA VAL A 59 -1.23 7.24 4.72
C VAL A 59 -0.70 6.80 6.08
N ALA A 60 0.57 6.42 6.16
CA ALA A 60 1.21 5.99 7.40
C ALA A 60 1.13 7.08 8.50
N ILE A 61 1.42 8.35 8.15
CA ILE A 61 1.35 9.48 9.08
C ILE A 61 -0.07 9.71 9.57
N GLU A 62 -1.06 9.61 8.70
CA GLU A 62 -2.46 9.76 9.08
C GLU A 62 -2.92 8.64 10.03
N LEU A 63 -2.55 7.39 9.74
CA LEU A 63 -2.84 6.25 10.62
C LEU A 63 -2.17 6.40 12.00
N ALA A 64 -0.90 6.84 12.03
CA ALA A 64 -0.21 7.09 13.30
C ALA A 64 -0.90 8.17 14.14
N LYS A 65 -1.39 9.26 13.53
CA LYS A 65 -2.18 10.30 14.22
C LYS A 65 -3.46 9.75 14.83
N ARG A 66 -4.03 8.69 14.25
CA ARG A 66 -5.22 7.98 14.76
C ARG A 66 -4.88 6.92 15.81
N GLY A 67 -3.61 6.79 16.19
CA GLY A 67 -3.15 5.86 17.23
C GLY A 67 -2.86 4.45 16.74
N VAL A 68 -2.76 4.24 15.42
CA VAL A 68 -2.38 2.94 14.83
C VAL A 68 -0.85 2.81 14.83
N GLY A 69 -0.33 1.65 15.22
CA GLY A 69 1.09 1.33 15.08
C GLY A 69 1.43 1.11 13.60
N VAL A 70 2.31 1.94 13.04
CA VAL A 70 2.64 1.88 11.60
C VAL A 70 4.13 1.82 11.38
N THR A 71 4.52 0.99 10.41
CA THR A 71 5.86 0.96 9.82
C THR A 71 5.74 1.27 8.33
N GLY A 72 6.62 2.13 7.80
CA GLY A 72 6.63 2.47 6.37
C GLY A 72 7.83 1.86 5.64
N VAL A 73 7.59 1.34 4.43
CA VAL A 73 8.64 0.83 3.53
C VAL A 73 8.46 1.43 2.14
N ASP A 74 9.54 1.93 1.55
CA ASP A 74 9.56 2.36 0.15
C ASP A 74 10.95 2.13 -0.46
N ALA A 75 11.01 1.98 -1.78
CA ALA A 75 12.26 1.82 -2.52
C ALA A 75 12.91 3.15 -2.94
N ASP A 76 12.21 4.28 -2.76
CA ASP A 76 12.66 5.61 -3.16
C ASP A 76 13.17 6.39 -1.95
N ALA A 77 14.50 6.52 -1.83
CA ALA A 77 15.15 7.27 -0.75
C ALA A 77 14.71 8.74 -0.66
N GLY A 78 14.38 9.37 -1.80
CA GLY A 78 13.92 10.76 -1.85
C GLY A 78 12.52 10.91 -1.24
N MET A 79 11.62 9.98 -1.53
CA MET A 79 10.30 9.92 -0.92
C MET A 79 10.40 9.69 0.59
N LEU A 80 11.20 8.72 1.01
CA LEU A 80 11.44 8.44 2.43
C LEU A 80 12.13 9.59 3.17
N GLY A 81 13.00 10.34 2.49
CA GLY A 81 13.59 11.55 3.06
C GLY A 81 12.52 12.54 3.53
N THR A 82 11.49 12.75 2.70
CA THR A 82 10.34 13.60 3.04
C THR A 82 9.49 12.98 4.17
N ALA A 83 9.24 11.68 4.14
CA ALA A 83 8.50 10.98 5.18
C ALA A 83 9.17 11.13 6.56
N ARG A 84 10.49 10.93 6.63
CA ARG A 84 11.30 11.08 7.86
C ARG A 84 11.29 12.49 8.42
N ILE A 85 11.26 13.52 7.56
CA ILE A 85 11.15 14.91 7.98
C ILE A 85 9.77 15.18 8.60
N LYS A 86 8.70 14.66 7.98
CA LYS A 86 7.31 14.89 8.42
C LYS A 86 6.95 14.13 9.70
N ALA A 87 7.48 12.92 9.88
CA ALA A 87 7.17 12.06 11.02
C ALA A 87 8.41 11.22 11.41
N PRO A 88 9.37 11.81 12.13
CA PRO A 88 10.61 11.12 12.55
C PRO A 88 10.37 10.01 13.58
N GLU A 89 9.18 9.97 14.19
CA GLU A 89 8.78 8.97 15.19
C GLU A 89 8.31 7.64 14.57
N ILE A 90 8.04 7.60 13.26
CA ILE A 90 7.65 6.38 12.55
C ILE A 90 8.91 5.68 12.03
N ASP A 91 8.90 4.35 12.11
CA ASP A 91 9.96 3.53 11.53
C ASP A 91 9.84 3.48 10.00
N TRP A 92 10.83 4.05 9.29
CA TRP A 92 10.90 4.10 7.83
C TRP A 92 12.06 3.27 7.30
N TYR A 93 11.76 2.30 6.42
CA TYR A 93 12.74 1.41 5.82
C TYR A 93 12.85 1.63 4.32
N GLU A 94 14.08 1.71 3.82
CA GLU A 94 14.36 1.75 2.38
C GLU A 94 14.56 0.32 1.88
N ALA A 95 13.60 -0.19 1.10
CA ALA A 95 13.68 -1.53 0.55
C ALA A 95 12.84 -1.71 -0.71
N ASP A 96 13.31 -2.58 -1.60
CA ASP A 96 12.52 -3.14 -2.70
C ASP A 96 11.63 -4.27 -2.12
N LEU A 97 10.33 -4.15 -2.31
CA LEU A 97 9.35 -5.13 -1.78
C LEU A 97 9.55 -6.55 -2.36
N SER A 98 10.24 -6.69 -3.49
CA SER A 98 10.59 -7.98 -4.07
C SER A 98 11.81 -8.65 -3.39
N ASP A 99 12.57 -7.90 -2.57
CA ASP A 99 13.68 -8.41 -1.78
C ASP A 99 13.26 -8.59 -0.30
N PRO A 100 13.14 -9.84 0.18
CA PRO A 100 12.68 -10.09 1.55
C PRO A 100 13.65 -9.60 2.62
N THR A 101 14.92 -9.36 2.28
CA THR A 101 15.97 -9.03 3.28
C THR A 101 15.91 -7.57 3.74
N GLY A 102 15.40 -6.65 2.91
CA GLY A 102 15.27 -5.24 3.22
C GLY A 102 13.99 -4.87 3.96
N ILE A 103 12.98 -5.74 3.92
CA ILE A 103 11.69 -5.50 4.58
C ILE A 103 11.84 -5.82 6.08
N PRO A 104 11.33 -4.98 7.00
CA PRO A 104 11.48 -5.20 8.44
C PRO A 104 10.98 -6.57 8.88
N ASN A 105 11.70 -7.17 9.81
CA ASN A 105 11.31 -8.43 10.43
C ASN A 105 10.11 -8.22 11.35
N GLY A 106 9.28 -9.23 11.47
CA GLY A 106 8.06 -9.20 12.28
C GLY A 106 6.83 -9.53 11.47
N THR A 107 5.68 -9.51 12.13
CA THR A 107 4.38 -9.74 11.51
C THR A 107 3.48 -8.52 11.71
N PHE A 108 2.58 -8.31 10.75
CA PHE A 108 1.64 -7.21 10.73
C PHE A 108 0.22 -7.76 10.64
N ASP A 109 -0.70 -7.06 11.27
CA ASP A 109 -2.13 -7.41 11.23
C ASP A 109 -2.75 -6.98 9.90
N LEU A 110 -2.22 -5.89 9.34
CA LEU A 110 -2.61 -5.41 8.02
C LEU A 110 -1.38 -4.91 7.25
N ILE A 111 -1.29 -5.27 5.98
CA ILE A 111 -0.32 -4.72 5.04
C ILE A 111 -1.08 -3.96 3.97
N LEU A 112 -0.67 -2.71 3.74
CA LEU A 112 -1.28 -1.81 2.78
C LEU A 112 -0.36 -1.61 1.57
N LEU A 113 -0.89 -1.76 0.36
CA LEU A 113 -0.28 -1.44 -0.93
C LEU A 113 -1.12 -0.36 -1.62
N ALA A 114 -1.09 0.88 -1.07
CA ALA A 114 -1.84 2.02 -1.57
C ALA A 114 -1.10 2.75 -2.71
N GLY A 115 -1.79 3.68 -3.38
CA GLY A 115 -1.16 4.58 -4.34
C GLY A 115 -0.60 3.89 -5.59
N ASN A 116 -1.23 2.83 -6.05
CA ASN A 116 -0.80 2.11 -7.26
C ASN A 116 0.53 1.33 -7.15
N VAL A 117 0.98 0.96 -5.95
CA VAL A 117 2.24 0.22 -5.76
C VAL A 117 2.35 -0.95 -6.72
N MET A 118 1.30 -1.77 -6.84
CA MET A 118 1.30 -2.98 -7.67
C MET A 118 1.64 -2.74 -9.15
N ILE A 119 1.26 -1.61 -9.72
CA ILE A 119 1.57 -1.29 -11.13
C ILE A 119 2.92 -0.59 -11.33
N PHE A 120 3.55 -0.17 -10.24
CA PHE A 120 4.90 0.42 -10.25
C PHE A 120 6.01 -0.56 -9.89
N LEU A 121 5.69 -1.80 -9.56
CA LEU A 121 6.66 -2.86 -9.37
C LEU A 121 7.46 -3.13 -10.66
N GLU A 122 8.63 -3.73 -10.54
CA GLU A 122 9.33 -4.27 -11.71
C GLU A 122 8.51 -5.42 -12.30
N PRO A 123 8.24 -5.42 -13.61
CA PRO A 123 7.45 -6.47 -14.25
C PRO A 123 7.99 -7.87 -13.96
N GLY A 124 7.11 -8.78 -13.56
CA GLY A 124 7.46 -10.17 -13.22
C GLY A 124 8.04 -10.33 -11.81
N THR A 125 7.85 -9.33 -10.93
CA THR A 125 8.20 -9.44 -9.50
C THR A 125 6.97 -9.47 -8.59
N GLU A 126 5.78 -9.34 -9.15
CA GLU A 126 4.52 -9.24 -8.42
C GLU A 126 4.28 -10.46 -7.52
N ASP A 127 4.62 -11.66 -8.01
CA ASP A 127 4.54 -12.91 -7.27
C ASP A 127 5.43 -12.92 -6.02
N ARG A 128 6.68 -12.46 -6.17
CA ARG A 128 7.63 -12.36 -5.06
C ARG A 128 7.19 -11.33 -4.04
N VAL A 129 6.70 -10.17 -4.50
CA VAL A 129 6.18 -9.14 -3.60
C VAL A 129 5.02 -9.68 -2.79
N LEU A 130 4.04 -10.31 -3.42
CA LEU A 130 2.88 -10.87 -2.72
C LEU A 130 3.26 -12.01 -1.76
N ALA A 131 4.20 -12.87 -2.14
CA ALA A 131 4.73 -13.91 -1.25
C ALA A 131 5.47 -13.30 -0.04
N ASN A 132 6.28 -12.26 -0.25
CA ASN A 132 6.95 -11.53 0.83
C ASN A 132 5.94 -10.88 1.79
N MET A 133 4.89 -10.24 1.26
CA MET A 133 3.83 -9.64 2.09
C MET A 133 3.05 -10.72 2.85
N ALA A 134 2.63 -11.79 2.19
CA ALA A 134 1.93 -12.91 2.82
C ALA A 134 2.73 -13.52 3.98
N SER A 135 4.05 -13.66 3.82
CA SER A 135 4.92 -14.21 4.89
C SER A 135 5.00 -13.33 6.14
N ARG A 136 4.67 -12.06 6.02
CA ARG A 136 4.69 -11.06 7.11
C ARG A 136 3.32 -10.71 7.69
N LEU A 137 2.26 -11.32 7.18
CA LEU A 137 0.95 -11.21 7.82
C LEU A 137 0.85 -12.14 9.03
N THR A 138 0.17 -11.70 10.06
CA THR A 138 -0.33 -12.57 11.13
C THR A 138 -1.35 -13.57 10.57
N GLU A 139 -1.64 -14.66 11.29
CA GLU A 139 -2.76 -15.54 10.93
C GLU A 139 -4.08 -14.73 10.99
N GLY A 140 -4.88 -14.77 9.93
CA GLY A 140 -6.06 -13.92 9.78
C GLY A 140 -5.76 -12.47 9.41
N GLY A 141 -4.49 -12.11 9.22
CA GLY A 141 -4.07 -10.76 8.81
C GLY A 141 -4.50 -10.42 7.38
N LEU A 142 -4.68 -9.13 7.11
CA LEU A 142 -5.23 -8.61 5.85
C LEU A 142 -4.15 -7.97 4.98
N LEU A 143 -4.19 -8.24 3.68
CA LEU A 143 -3.48 -7.47 2.67
C LEU A 143 -4.49 -6.65 1.87
N VAL A 144 -4.30 -5.33 1.82
CA VAL A 144 -5.15 -4.39 1.07
C VAL A 144 -4.34 -3.77 -0.05
N ALA A 145 -4.76 -3.93 -1.29
CA ALA A 145 -4.10 -3.33 -2.45
C ALA A 145 -5.08 -2.52 -3.30
N GLY A 146 -4.73 -1.26 -3.60
CA GLY A 146 -5.48 -0.40 -4.49
C GLY A 146 -4.65 0.00 -5.71
N PHE A 147 -5.14 -0.30 -6.92
CA PHE A 147 -4.42 0.00 -8.15
C PHE A 147 -5.32 0.19 -9.38
N SER A 148 -4.80 0.97 -10.33
CA SER A 148 -5.44 1.23 -11.62
C SER A 148 -5.36 0.03 -12.53
N LEU A 149 -6.46 -0.26 -13.22
CA LEU A 149 -6.60 -1.32 -14.21
C LEU A 149 -6.42 -0.72 -15.61
N ARG A 150 -5.22 -0.84 -16.16
CA ARG A 150 -4.87 -0.27 -17.48
C ARG A 150 -4.54 -1.38 -18.47
N PRO A 151 -4.82 -1.19 -19.78
CA PRO A 151 -4.42 -2.14 -20.80
C PRO A 151 -2.92 -2.49 -20.72
N GLY A 152 -2.59 -3.78 -20.74
CA GLY A 152 -1.21 -4.27 -20.67
C GLY A 152 -0.55 -4.21 -19.28
N GLN A 153 -1.31 -3.90 -18.24
CA GLN A 153 -0.85 -3.94 -16.85
C GLN A 153 -1.56 -5.06 -16.07
N LEU A 154 -1.33 -5.11 -14.75
CA LEU A 154 -1.93 -6.08 -13.85
C LEU A 154 -3.46 -5.99 -13.88
N THR A 155 -4.13 -7.13 -14.13
CA THR A 155 -5.59 -7.27 -14.10
C THR A 155 -6.06 -7.81 -12.75
N CYS A 156 -7.35 -7.69 -12.45
CA CYS A 156 -7.93 -8.30 -11.26
C CYS A 156 -7.73 -9.83 -11.25
N ASP A 157 -8.00 -10.50 -12.37
CA ASP A 157 -7.85 -11.95 -12.47
C ASP A 157 -6.42 -12.40 -12.22
N ARG A 158 -5.44 -11.66 -12.79
CA ARG A 158 -4.03 -11.98 -12.55
C ARG A 158 -3.62 -11.71 -11.11
N TYR A 159 -4.12 -10.65 -10.49
CA TYR A 159 -3.89 -10.37 -9.08
C TYR A 159 -4.45 -11.51 -8.19
N ASP A 160 -5.64 -12.01 -8.51
CA ASP A 160 -6.29 -13.12 -7.78
C ASP A 160 -5.49 -14.42 -7.88
N GLU A 161 -5.00 -14.76 -9.08
CA GLU A 161 -4.10 -15.91 -9.26
C GLU A 161 -2.84 -15.79 -8.39
N LEU A 162 -2.23 -14.61 -8.37
CA LEU A 162 -0.99 -14.36 -7.64
C LEU A 162 -1.20 -14.39 -6.12
N THR A 163 -2.28 -13.80 -5.62
CA THR A 163 -2.62 -13.83 -4.20
C THR A 163 -2.98 -15.22 -3.73
N ALA A 164 -3.75 -15.98 -4.53
CA ALA A 164 -4.05 -17.37 -4.23
C ALA A 164 -2.78 -18.24 -4.21
N ALA A 165 -1.85 -18.04 -5.14
CA ALA A 165 -0.56 -18.73 -5.15
C ALA A 165 0.31 -18.38 -3.92
N ALA A 166 0.15 -17.18 -3.35
CA ALA A 166 0.79 -16.75 -2.10
C ALA A 166 0.07 -17.25 -0.83
N GLY A 167 -1.00 -18.04 -0.98
CA GLY A 167 -1.79 -18.59 0.14
C GLY A 167 -2.77 -17.59 0.76
N LEU A 168 -3.16 -16.56 0.02
CA LEU A 168 -4.11 -15.55 0.44
C LEU A 168 -5.48 -15.78 -0.18
N ALA A 169 -6.55 -15.61 0.59
CA ALA A 169 -7.93 -15.75 0.14
C ALA A 169 -8.61 -14.39 -0.02
N GLN A 170 -9.33 -14.16 -1.12
CA GLN A 170 -10.06 -12.92 -1.33
C GLN A 170 -11.20 -12.76 -0.35
N VAL A 171 -11.27 -11.60 0.31
CA VAL A 171 -12.32 -11.22 1.26
C VAL A 171 -13.29 -10.24 0.63
N ALA A 172 -12.78 -9.20 -0.05
CA ALA A 172 -13.59 -8.16 -0.66
C ALA A 172 -12.90 -7.52 -1.86
N ARG A 173 -13.72 -6.90 -2.75
CA ARG A 173 -13.24 -6.02 -3.82
C ARG A 173 -14.19 -4.85 -4.00
N TRP A 174 -13.62 -3.65 -4.03
CA TRP A 174 -14.33 -2.39 -4.21
C TRP A 174 -13.75 -1.57 -5.35
N ALA A 175 -14.56 -0.65 -5.90
CA ALA A 175 -14.13 0.29 -6.92
C ALA A 175 -13.38 1.48 -6.32
N THR A 176 -13.60 1.78 -5.04
CA THR A 176 -13.00 2.91 -4.31
C THR A 176 -12.63 2.52 -2.88
N TRP A 177 -11.87 3.38 -2.22
CA TRP A 177 -11.55 3.25 -0.80
C TRP A 177 -12.76 3.40 0.13
N ASP A 178 -13.88 3.96 -0.37
CA ASP A 178 -15.15 4.10 0.36
C ASP A 178 -16.06 2.86 0.28
N ARG A 179 -15.49 1.70 -0.10
CA ARG A 179 -16.20 0.41 -0.20
C ARG A 179 -17.35 0.38 -1.22
N ILE A 180 -17.30 1.22 -2.27
CA ILE A 180 -18.25 1.09 -3.38
C ILE A 180 -18.02 -0.26 -4.07
N PRO A 181 -19.04 -1.14 -4.23
CA PRO A 181 -18.87 -2.46 -4.82
C PRO A 181 -18.23 -2.38 -6.22
N TYR A 182 -17.24 -3.26 -6.47
CA TYR A 182 -16.61 -3.33 -7.77
C TYR A 182 -17.51 -4.10 -8.75
N THR A 183 -17.95 -3.42 -9.80
CA THR A 183 -18.77 -3.97 -10.90
C THR A 183 -18.07 -3.83 -12.25
N GLY A 184 -16.76 -3.60 -12.25
CA GLY A 184 -15.94 -3.22 -13.39
C GLY A 184 -15.46 -1.78 -13.26
N GLY A 185 -14.52 -1.38 -14.10
CA GLY A 185 -13.93 -0.04 -14.09
C GLY A 185 -12.41 -0.07 -14.19
N ASP A 186 -11.79 1.08 -13.99
CA ASP A 186 -10.37 1.32 -14.19
C ASP A 186 -9.54 1.38 -12.89
N TYR A 187 -10.18 1.11 -11.74
CA TYR A 187 -9.53 1.04 -10.43
C TYR A 187 -10.18 -0.03 -9.56
N ALA A 188 -9.40 -0.74 -8.79
CA ALA A 188 -9.89 -1.72 -7.82
C ALA A 188 -9.10 -1.63 -6.50
N VAL A 189 -9.83 -1.77 -5.38
CA VAL A 189 -9.30 -1.99 -4.04
C VAL A 189 -9.67 -3.41 -3.64
N THR A 190 -8.68 -4.27 -3.46
CA THR A 190 -8.90 -5.69 -3.12
C THR A 190 -8.35 -5.96 -1.73
N VAL A 191 -9.12 -6.67 -0.92
CA VAL A 191 -8.73 -7.18 0.40
C VAL A 191 -8.62 -8.70 0.30
N VAL A 192 -7.48 -9.21 0.72
CA VAL A 192 -7.23 -10.65 0.87
C VAL A 192 -6.78 -10.95 2.30
N CYS A 193 -7.02 -12.16 2.77
CA CYS A 193 -6.69 -12.63 4.13
C CYS A 193 -5.72 -13.81 4.05
N ARG A 194 -4.79 -13.89 5.00
CA ARG A 194 -3.89 -15.03 5.20
C ARG A 194 -4.58 -16.18 5.93
#